data_4c23b661e2b8f5e2d9aae8a379a252f9
#
_entry.id   4c23b661e2b8f5e2d9aae8a379a252f9
#
_cell.length_a   1.000
_cell.length_b   1.000
_cell.length_c   1.000
_cell.angle_alpha   90.00
_cell.angle_beta   90.00
_cell.angle_gamma   90.00
#
_symmetry.space_group_name_H-M   'P 1'
#
loop_
_entity.id
_entity.type
_entity.pdbx_description
1 polymer ?
#
loop_
_entity_poly.entity_id
_entity_poly.type
_entity_poly.pdbx_seq_one_letter_code
_entity_poly.pdbx_strand_id
1 'polypeptide(L)'
;MINLRTLSAFTLVLMLSLQTFADDWPTLQHDNRRSGATSATLNFPLDANWTFKSPRPSQTAWEGPAKWDAYSTQSDLKSMRNFDPAFYVTAVGDRVYFGSSADDAAHCLDAKTGKEIWTYYTNGPVRVPPTIDNGKAYFGSDDGNAYCVDAKTGEFIWQQKPADDDRYIPVNGKLTSTYPVRTGVLVKDGIAYFGASLLPWRNSYLMAVSADSGHLDGPGLFKKVETGMAMQGAFLASKDHIYVLQGRSAPIVFNRDEGKKRGTIGGEGGIYALITEDNSFIAGSPSQKVDYFKETTESGESRDQMASYEGANRIVIDGGVAYLHAKGELSAFKRSEYMALQAEIIKREPDAEKLRKDIKTLKKQLEKDKDSALLKKKMRDAVKSQKLLKDKIDSFIAKLPDCFMWRIECDNAHALIKAGNTLIAGGTNSVAAYNPATGKQIWDTEVDGIAHGLAVAQGQLYVSTDKGYIYCYKGA
;
A
#
# COMPACT_ATOMS: atom_id res chain seq x y z
N MET A 1 52.95 -2.50 -58.78
CA MET A 1 52.34 -3.68 -58.10
C MET A 1 52.15 -3.32 -56.64
N ILE A 2 50.91 -2.93 -56.27
CA ILE A 2 50.59 -2.43 -54.95
C ILE A 2 49.78 -3.57 -54.29
N ASN A 3 50.30 -4.13 -53.19
CA ASN A 3 49.64 -5.14 -52.37
C ASN A 3 48.68 -4.49 -51.39
N LEU A 4 47.39 -4.69 -51.60
CA LEU A 4 46.35 -4.36 -50.61
C LEU A 4 46.34 -5.47 -49.56
N ARG A 5 46.66 -5.14 -48.30
CA ARG A 5 46.39 -5.96 -47.15
C ARG A 5 45.02 -5.56 -46.58
N THR A 6 44.07 -6.46 -46.65
CA THR A 6 42.76 -6.36 -46.03
C THR A 6 42.89 -6.45 -44.53
N LEU A 7 42.51 -5.36 -43.81
CA LEU A 7 42.31 -5.33 -42.36
C LEU A 7 40.89 -5.82 -42.07
N SER A 8 40.75 -7.02 -41.52
CA SER A 8 39.47 -7.48 -40.95
C SER A 8 39.29 -6.85 -39.57
N ALA A 9 38.37 -5.90 -39.45
CA ALA A 9 37.91 -5.38 -38.17
C ALA A 9 36.92 -6.37 -37.56
N PHE A 10 37.35 -7.04 -36.50
CA PHE A 10 36.42 -7.80 -35.61
C PHE A 10 35.69 -6.79 -34.75
N THR A 11 34.43 -6.51 -35.06
CA THR A 11 33.54 -5.75 -34.20
C THR A 11 33.03 -6.70 -33.10
N LEU A 12 33.59 -6.59 -31.90
CA LEU A 12 33.10 -7.27 -30.70
C LEU A 12 31.81 -6.58 -30.26
N VAL A 13 30.65 -7.15 -30.62
CA VAL A 13 29.39 -6.69 -30.10
C VAL A 13 29.29 -7.16 -28.66
N LEU A 14 29.53 -6.25 -27.72
CA LEU A 14 29.23 -6.44 -26.31
C LEU A 14 27.72 -6.42 -26.16
N MET A 15 27.07 -7.59 -26.17
CA MET A 15 25.70 -7.70 -25.71
C MET A 15 25.70 -7.48 -24.20
N LEU A 16 25.49 -6.22 -23.77
CA LEU A 16 24.97 -5.96 -22.43
C LEU A 16 23.57 -6.61 -22.39
N SER A 17 23.47 -7.71 -21.69
CA SER A 17 22.18 -8.22 -21.25
C SER A 17 21.58 -7.15 -20.33
N LEU A 18 20.72 -6.30 -20.85
CA LEU A 18 19.75 -5.57 -20.05
C LEU A 18 18.93 -6.65 -19.36
N GLN A 19 19.29 -6.97 -18.11
CA GLN A 19 18.39 -7.72 -17.24
C GLN A 19 17.14 -6.87 -17.09
N THR A 20 16.10 -7.24 -17.79
CA THR A 20 14.79 -6.66 -17.63
C THR A 20 14.28 -7.14 -16.28
N PHE A 21 14.23 -6.25 -15.30
CA PHE A 21 13.58 -6.46 -13.99
C PHE A 21 12.05 -6.63 -14.12
N ALA A 22 11.54 -6.83 -15.33
CA ALA A 22 10.12 -6.92 -15.64
C ALA A 22 9.38 -8.08 -14.93
N ASP A 23 10.13 -9.10 -14.48
CA ASP A 23 9.58 -10.31 -13.88
C ASP A 23 9.86 -10.44 -12.38
N ASP A 24 10.41 -9.42 -11.74
CA ASP A 24 10.74 -9.41 -10.32
C ASP A 24 9.65 -8.72 -9.48
N TRP A 25 9.65 -8.98 -8.16
CA TRP A 25 8.81 -8.32 -7.17
C TRP A 25 9.70 -7.71 -6.08
N PRO A 26 10.40 -6.58 -6.34
CA PRO A 26 11.54 -6.13 -5.55
C PRO A 26 11.19 -5.44 -4.24
N THR A 27 9.94 -5.06 -4.02
CA THR A 27 9.49 -4.40 -2.79
C THR A 27 8.03 -4.73 -2.49
N LEU A 28 7.53 -4.36 -1.32
CA LEU A 28 6.13 -4.57 -0.93
C LEU A 28 5.19 -4.01 -2.00
N GLN A 29 4.17 -4.81 -2.40
CA GLN A 29 3.21 -4.44 -3.44
C GLN A 29 3.87 -4.07 -4.78
N HIS A 30 4.96 -4.74 -5.12
CA HIS A 30 5.70 -4.70 -6.38
C HIS A 30 6.63 -3.50 -6.55
N ASP A 31 6.16 -2.27 -6.42
CA ASP A 31 6.94 -1.06 -6.73
C ASP A 31 6.82 0.03 -5.65
N ASN A 32 7.56 1.13 -5.82
CA ASN A 32 7.52 2.26 -4.87
C ASN A 32 6.18 3.01 -4.87
N ARG A 33 5.31 2.78 -5.85
CA ARG A 33 3.94 3.29 -5.90
C ARG A 33 2.96 2.36 -5.18
N ARG A 34 3.40 1.16 -4.81
CA ARG A 34 2.57 0.10 -4.22
C ARG A 34 1.40 -0.29 -5.13
N SER A 35 1.67 -0.35 -6.44
CA SER A 35 0.66 -0.59 -7.48
C SER A 35 -0.04 -1.95 -7.34
N GLY A 36 0.64 -2.96 -6.80
CA GLY A 36 0.15 -4.34 -6.77
C GLY A 36 0.01 -4.96 -8.16
N ALA A 37 0.64 -4.35 -9.17
CA ALA A 37 0.55 -4.78 -10.56
C ALA A 37 1.94 -5.02 -11.15
N THR A 38 2.09 -6.10 -11.92
CA THR A 38 3.31 -6.45 -12.67
C THR A 38 2.95 -6.95 -14.08
N SER A 39 3.88 -6.80 -15.01
CA SER A 39 3.78 -7.42 -16.33
C SER A 39 4.15 -8.91 -16.34
N ALA A 40 4.75 -9.43 -15.26
CA ALA A 40 5.06 -10.85 -15.11
C ALA A 40 3.81 -11.72 -15.33
N THR A 41 3.97 -12.85 -16.00
CA THR A 41 2.86 -13.75 -16.34
C THR A 41 2.98 -15.08 -15.58
N LEU A 42 1.83 -15.73 -15.41
CA LEU A 42 1.73 -17.07 -14.84
C LEU A 42 1.14 -18.02 -15.88
N ASN A 43 1.68 -19.23 -15.95
CA ASN A 43 1.18 -20.29 -16.80
C ASN A 43 0.23 -21.19 -15.99
N PHE A 44 -1.05 -21.17 -16.29
CA PHE A 44 -2.06 -21.98 -15.61
C PHE A 44 -2.28 -23.33 -16.28
N PRO A 45 -2.62 -24.39 -15.50
CA PRO A 45 -2.83 -24.38 -14.05
C PRO A 45 -1.52 -24.25 -13.26
N LEU A 46 -1.61 -23.76 -12.02
CA LEU A 46 -0.48 -23.71 -11.11
C LEU A 46 -0.52 -24.91 -10.17
N ASP A 47 0.65 -25.54 -9.98
CA ASP A 47 0.86 -26.62 -9.03
C ASP A 47 1.69 -26.13 -7.84
N ALA A 48 1.54 -26.78 -6.68
CA ALA A 48 2.37 -26.52 -5.52
C ALA A 48 3.81 -26.92 -5.81
N ASN A 49 4.73 -25.96 -5.66
CA ASN A 49 6.16 -26.20 -5.89
C ASN A 49 6.89 -26.51 -4.57
N TRP A 50 6.77 -25.60 -3.61
CA TRP A 50 7.29 -25.78 -2.26
C TRP A 50 6.49 -24.98 -1.25
N THR A 51 6.67 -25.32 0.04
CA THR A 51 6.08 -24.61 1.17
C THR A 51 7.15 -24.39 2.23
N PHE A 52 7.35 -23.12 2.63
CA PHE A 52 8.09 -22.77 3.83
C PHE A 52 7.10 -22.60 4.98
N LYS A 53 7.45 -23.11 6.15
CA LYS A 53 6.67 -22.93 7.38
C LYS A 53 7.58 -22.41 8.49
N SER A 54 7.31 -21.23 8.97
CA SER A 54 7.96 -20.71 10.18
C SER A 54 7.50 -21.50 11.42
N PRO A 55 8.40 -21.76 12.39
CA PRO A 55 8.04 -22.39 13.67
C PRO A 55 6.96 -21.63 14.45
N ARG A 56 6.84 -20.32 14.22
CA ARG A 56 5.83 -19.44 14.82
C ARG A 56 5.22 -18.55 13.75
N PRO A 57 3.94 -18.22 13.85
CA PRO A 57 3.29 -17.25 12.94
C PRO A 57 3.88 -15.85 13.15
N SER A 58 3.53 -14.93 12.24
CA SER A 58 3.86 -13.52 12.41
C SER A 58 3.23 -12.98 13.70
N GLN A 59 4.03 -12.22 14.44
CA GLN A 59 3.58 -11.53 15.64
C GLN A 59 3.36 -10.06 15.31
N THR A 60 2.11 -9.68 15.15
CA THR A 60 1.73 -8.33 14.71
C THR A 60 2.21 -7.25 15.68
N ALA A 61 2.54 -6.08 15.13
CA ALA A 61 2.96 -4.91 15.91
C ALA A 61 1.86 -4.43 16.87
N TRP A 62 0.60 -4.61 16.47
CA TRP A 62 -0.57 -4.17 17.21
C TRP A 62 -1.58 -5.31 17.28
N GLU A 63 -1.87 -5.78 18.49
CA GLU A 63 -2.92 -6.78 18.67
C GLU A 63 -4.29 -6.18 18.36
N GLY A 64 -5.05 -6.88 17.54
CA GLY A 64 -6.47 -6.74 17.24
C GLY A 64 -7.07 -5.33 17.17
N PRO A 65 -8.38 -5.22 17.05
CA PRO A 65 -9.03 -3.96 17.31
C PRO A 65 -8.88 -3.61 18.78
N ALA A 66 -8.61 -2.35 19.10
CA ALA A 66 -8.65 -1.89 20.48
C ALA A 66 -10.03 -2.19 21.05
N LYS A 67 -10.10 -2.92 22.17
CA LYS A 67 -11.39 -3.22 22.83
C LYS A 67 -12.12 -1.94 23.24
N TRP A 68 -11.37 -0.89 23.47
CA TRP A 68 -11.88 0.43 23.83
C TRP A 68 -10.95 1.52 23.28
N ASP A 69 -11.53 2.53 22.67
CA ASP A 69 -10.84 3.73 22.21
C ASP A 69 -11.22 4.90 23.11
N ALA A 70 -10.25 5.42 23.87
CA ALA A 70 -10.45 6.53 24.80
C ALA A 70 -10.91 7.83 24.11
N TYR A 71 -10.59 8.00 22.83
CA TYR A 71 -10.99 9.20 22.08
C TYR A 71 -12.38 9.12 21.47
N SER A 72 -12.76 7.93 21.01
CA SER A 72 -14.06 7.73 20.37
C SER A 72 -15.10 7.13 21.31
N THR A 73 -14.72 6.67 22.52
CA THR A 73 -15.58 5.95 23.46
C THR A 73 -16.29 4.74 22.83
N GLN A 74 -15.67 4.11 21.82
CA GLN A 74 -16.23 2.97 21.08
C GLN A 74 -15.38 1.72 21.33
N SER A 75 -16.04 0.57 21.36
CA SER A 75 -15.43 -0.77 21.40
C SER A 75 -15.47 -1.42 20.02
N ASP A 76 -14.74 -2.51 19.87
CA ASP A 76 -14.74 -3.39 18.71
C ASP A 76 -14.39 -2.70 17.37
N LEU A 77 -13.50 -1.71 17.44
CA LEU A 77 -13.04 -0.99 16.27
C LEU A 77 -12.06 -1.83 15.45
N LYS A 78 -12.16 -1.77 14.13
CA LYS A 78 -11.19 -2.39 13.22
C LYS A 78 -9.81 -1.78 13.45
N SER A 79 -8.77 -2.62 13.43
CA SER A 79 -7.39 -2.14 13.48
C SER A 79 -7.03 -1.41 12.20
N MET A 80 -6.66 -0.14 12.32
CA MET A 80 -6.15 0.69 11.21
C MET A 80 -4.61 0.65 11.09
N ARG A 81 -3.94 -0.20 11.84
CA ARG A 81 -2.49 -0.29 11.93
C ARG A 81 -1.96 -1.71 11.79
N ASN A 82 -2.78 -2.63 11.32
CA ASN A 82 -2.39 -4.03 11.11
C ASN A 82 -1.71 -4.18 9.74
N PHE A 83 -0.44 -3.78 9.65
CA PHE A 83 0.36 -3.78 8.41
C PHE A 83 1.24 -5.02 8.24
N ASP A 84 1.34 -5.87 9.27
CA ASP A 84 2.25 -7.01 9.35
C ASP A 84 1.57 -8.34 9.77
N PRO A 85 0.37 -8.67 9.25
CA PRO A 85 -0.35 -9.88 9.65
C PRO A 85 0.30 -11.17 9.12
N ALA A 86 1.19 -11.09 8.14
CA ALA A 86 1.89 -12.22 7.53
C ALA A 86 3.33 -11.81 7.16
N PHE A 87 4.17 -12.80 6.86
CA PHE A 87 5.50 -12.56 6.32
C PHE A 87 5.39 -12.24 4.83
N TYR A 88 5.15 -10.97 4.50
CA TYR A 88 5.13 -10.54 3.12
C TYR A 88 6.47 -10.83 2.44
N VAL A 89 6.43 -11.22 1.18
CA VAL A 89 7.63 -11.56 0.44
C VAL A 89 7.97 -10.55 -0.65
N THR A 90 9.25 -10.42 -0.92
CA THR A 90 9.81 -9.86 -2.15
C THR A 90 10.59 -10.95 -2.86
N ALA A 91 10.62 -10.92 -4.19
CA ALA A 91 11.27 -11.95 -4.98
C ALA A 91 12.01 -11.32 -6.16
N VAL A 92 13.32 -11.59 -6.24
CA VAL A 92 14.20 -11.04 -7.28
C VAL A 92 15.14 -12.13 -7.76
N GLY A 93 15.11 -12.40 -9.06
CA GLY A 93 15.89 -13.46 -9.67
C GLY A 93 15.59 -14.84 -9.06
N ASP A 94 16.60 -15.49 -8.52
CA ASP A 94 16.52 -16.83 -7.91
C ASP A 94 16.30 -16.82 -6.38
N ARG A 95 15.84 -15.68 -5.82
CA ARG A 95 15.71 -15.51 -4.36
C ARG A 95 14.37 -14.93 -3.95
N VAL A 96 13.91 -15.36 -2.77
CA VAL A 96 12.73 -14.83 -2.07
C VAL A 96 13.16 -14.33 -0.70
N TYR A 97 12.73 -13.12 -0.36
CA TYR A 97 13.10 -12.47 0.90
C TYR A 97 11.84 -12.13 1.70
N PHE A 98 11.95 -12.22 3.02
CA PHE A 98 10.90 -11.76 3.92
C PHE A 98 11.47 -11.26 5.24
N GLY A 99 10.72 -10.37 5.88
CA GLY A 99 10.97 -9.97 7.26
C GLY A 99 10.15 -10.82 8.20
N SER A 100 10.71 -11.18 9.34
CA SER A 100 10.07 -11.99 10.35
C SER A 100 9.99 -11.28 11.70
N SER A 101 8.78 -11.21 12.22
CA SER A 101 8.50 -10.79 13.60
C SER A 101 8.49 -11.96 14.59
N ALA A 102 8.61 -13.19 14.11
CA ALA A 102 8.65 -14.39 14.95
C ALA A 102 10.01 -14.59 15.60
N ASP A 103 11.09 -14.35 14.86
CA ASP A 103 12.48 -14.56 15.28
C ASP A 103 13.40 -13.34 15.08
N ASP A 104 12.81 -12.17 14.77
CA ASP A 104 13.49 -10.88 14.69
C ASP A 104 14.59 -10.85 13.62
N ALA A 105 14.28 -11.30 12.42
CA ALA A 105 15.24 -11.50 11.35
C ALA A 105 14.72 -11.10 9.97
N ALA A 106 15.65 -10.86 9.05
CA ALA A 106 15.40 -10.90 7.61
C ALA A 106 15.93 -12.22 7.06
N HIS A 107 15.15 -12.88 6.21
CA HIS A 107 15.44 -14.18 5.62
C HIS A 107 15.55 -14.10 4.11
N CYS A 108 16.36 -14.98 3.55
CA CYS A 108 16.45 -15.24 2.13
C CYS A 108 16.29 -16.74 1.85
N LEU A 109 15.35 -17.07 0.98
CA LEU A 109 15.12 -18.44 0.51
C LEU A 109 15.54 -18.57 -0.97
N ASP A 110 15.93 -19.75 -1.36
CA ASP A 110 16.08 -20.15 -2.75
C ASP A 110 14.68 -20.23 -3.41
N ALA A 111 14.46 -19.47 -4.47
CA ALA A 111 13.15 -19.37 -5.13
C ALA A 111 12.67 -20.70 -5.74
N LYS A 112 13.58 -21.62 -6.03
CA LYS A 112 13.31 -22.91 -6.68
C LYS A 112 12.89 -23.98 -5.69
N THR A 113 13.47 -23.95 -4.49
CA THR A 113 13.36 -25.03 -3.49
C THR A 113 12.72 -24.62 -2.17
N GLY A 114 12.58 -23.31 -1.90
CA GLY A 114 12.13 -22.79 -0.62
C GLY A 114 13.12 -22.98 0.54
N LYS A 115 14.33 -23.47 0.26
CA LYS A 115 15.36 -23.66 1.29
C LYS A 115 16.00 -22.34 1.67
N GLU A 116 16.26 -22.17 2.96
CA GLU A 116 16.95 -20.99 3.47
C GLU A 116 18.38 -20.92 2.96
N ILE A 117 18.78 -19.74 2.47
CA ILE A 117 20.14 -19.44 2.00
C ILE A 117 20.89 -18.68 3.09
N TRP A 118 20.27 -17.63 3.64
CA TRP A 118 20.81 -16.85 4.74
C TRP A 118 19.71 -16.27 5.63
N THR A 119 20.07 -15.99 6.87
CA THR A 119 19.27 -15.28 7.85
C THR A 119 20.12 -14.20 8.51
N TYR A 120 19.59 -12.96 8.56
CA TYR A 120 20.22 -11.83 9.24
C TYR A 120 19.39 -11.45 10.46
N TYR A 121 19.90 -11.71 11.65
CA TYR A 121 19.24 -11.41 12.92
C TYR A 121 19.42 -9.95 13.31
N THR A 122 18.35 -9.34 13.82
CA THR A 122 18.32 -8.00 14.42
C THR A 122 17.92 -8.09 15.89
N ASN A 123 17.94 -6.95 16.60
CA ASN A 123 17.53 -6.94 18.01
C ASN A 123 16.03 -6.64 18.20
N GLY A 124 15.23 -6.81 17.18
CA GLY A 124 13.78 -6.60 17.20
C GLY A 124 13.12 -7.04 15.90
N PRO A 125 11.79 -7.14 15.85
CA PRO A 125 11.03 -7.57 14.68
C PRO A 125 11.36 -6.85 13.38
N VAL A 126 11.53 -7.60 12.30
CA VAL A 126 11.55 -7.10 10.93
C VAL A 126 10.16 -7.33 10.34
N ARG A 127 9.36 -6.26 10.18
CA ARG A 127 7.92 -6.37 9.92
C ARG A 127 7.51 -6.15 8.47
N VAL A 128 8.30 -5.38 7.74
CA VAL A 128 8.09 -5.09 6.31
C VAL A 128 9.13 -5.88 5.54
N PRO A 129 8.77 -6.52 4.41
CA PRO A 129 9.72 -7.31 3.65
C PRO A 129 10.89 -6.43 3.17
N PRO A 130 12.09 -7.01 3.03
CA PRO A 130 13.23 -6.29 2.48
C PRO A 130 12.91 -5.72 1.09
N THR A 131 13.32 -4.47 0.83
CA THR A 131 13.38 -3.92 -0.52
C THR A 131 14.70 -4.35 -1.15
N ILE A 132 14.64 -4.87 -2.37
CA ILE A 132 15.81 -5.32 -3.11
C ILE A 132 16.13 -4.32 -4.22
N ASP A 133 17.32 -3.75 -4.18
CA ASP A 133 17.79 -2.82 -5.20
C ASP A 133 19.30 -2.98 -5.40
N ASN A 134 19.75 -3.01 -6.65
CA ASN A 134 21.16 -3.11 -7.03
C ASN A 134 21.97 -4.17 -6.24
N GLY A 135 21.41 -5.38 -6.05
CA GLY A 135 22.07 -6.47 -5.35
C GLY A 135 22.15 -6.32 -3.83
N LYS A 136 21.44 -5.37 -3.26
CA LYS A 136 21.35 -5.12 -1.81
C LYS A 136 19.93 -5.32 -1.31
N ALA A 137 19.80 -5.78 -0.06
CA ALA A 137 18.54 -5.93 0.66
C ALA A 137 18.46 -4.92 1.81
N TYR A 138 17.39 -4.13 1.81
CA TYR A 138 17.18 -3.03 2.76
C TYR A 138 15.94 -3.31 3.60
N PHE A 139 16.04 -3.20 4.91
CA PHE A 139 14.91 -3.43 5.82
C PHE A 139 15.03 -2.61 7.11
N GLY A 140 13.89 -2.42 7.76
CA GLY A 140 13.80 -1.77 9.06
C GLY A 140 13.45 -2.75 10.14
N SER A 141 13.87 -2.47 11.38
CA SER A 141 13.60 -3.29 12.56
C SER A 141 12.97 -2.47 13.70
N ASP A 142 12.23 -3.17 14.55
CA ASP A 142 11.69 -2.61 15.80
C ASP A 142 12.78 -2.26 16.82
N ASP A 143 14.04 -2.64 16.58
CA ASP A 143 15.18 -2.19 17.38
C ASP A 143 15.59 -0.74 17.12
N GLY A 144 14.95 -0.06 16.19
CA GLY A 144 15.17 1.34 15.86
C GLY A 144 16.19 1.59 14.76
N ASN A 145 16.67 0.55 14.08
CA ASN A 145 17.62 0.66 12.99
C ASN A 145 17.00 0.34 11.63
N ALA A 146 17.54 0.98 10.59
CA ALA A 146 17.46 0.51 9.21
C ALA A 146 18.77 -0.19 8.84
N TYR A 147 18.67 -1.25 8.08
CA TYR A 147 19.79 -2.13 7.69
C TYR A 147 19.89 -2.23 6.18
N CYS A 148 21.12 -2.43 5.71
CA CYS A 148 21.45 -2.85 4.36
C CYS A 148 22.43 -4.02 4.44
N VAL A 149 22.11 -5.09 3.72
CA VAL A 149 22.96 -6.27 3.56
C VAL A 149 23.11 -6.62 2.09
N ASP A 150 24.14 -7.37 1.74
CA ASP A 150 24.26 -7.96 0.40
C ASP A 150 23.08 -8.93 0.18
N ALA A 151 22.32 -8.73 -0.88
CA ALA A 151 21.12 -9.54 -1.15
C ALA A 151 21.43 -11.01 -1.41
N LYS A 152 22.62 -11.32 -1.93
CA LYS A 152 23.03 -12.67 -2.27
C LYS A 152 23.56 -13.46 -1.08
N THR A 153 24.31 -12.80 -0.19
CA THR A 153 25.04 -13.47 0.91
C THR A 153 24.51 -13.18 2.29
N GLY A 154 23.73 -12.11 2.47
CA GLY A 154 23.29 -11.62 3.78
C GLY A 154 24.39 -10.87 4.55
N GLU A 155 25.55 -10.62 3.93
CA GLU A 155 26.65 -9.90 4.57
C GLU A 155 26.29 -8.45 4.85
N PHE A 156 26.66 -7.96 6.04
CA PHE A 156 26.40 -6.60 6.48
C PHE A 156 27.08 -5.57 5.59
N ILE A 157 26.36 -4.52 5.20
CA ILE A 157 26.90 -3.37 4.47
C ILE A 157 26.84 -2.12 5.35
N TRP A 158 25.65 -1.74 5.81
CA TRP A 158 25.47 -0.61 6.71
C TRP A 158 24.22 -0.74 7.58
N GLN A 159 24.21 0.00 8.67
CA GLN A 159 23.01 0.28 9.48
C GLN A 159 22.93 1.74 9.83
N GLN A 160 21.72 2.26 10.00
CA GLN A 160 21.45 3.63 10.42
C GLN A 160 20.43 3.66 11.56
N LYS A 161 20.77 4.36 12.63
CA LYS A 161 19.91 4.63 13.77
C LYS A 161 19.47 6.09 13.76
N PRO A 162 18.21 6.40 13.39
CA PRO A 162 17.75 7.78 13.30
C PRO A 162 17.68 8.53 14.62
N ALA A 163 17.29 7.84 15.70
CA ALA A 163 17.09 8.45 17.01
C ALA A 163 18.36 8.41 17.87
N ASP A 164 18.61 9.50 18.58
CA ASP A 164 19.73 9.58 19.53
C ASP A 164 19.37 8.95 20.89
N ASP A 165 18.08 8.70 21.16
CA ASP A 165 17.56 8.06 22.37
C ASP A 165 17.43 6.55 22.15
N ASP A 166 17.88 5.74 23.10
CA ASP A 166 17.94 4.28 23.02
C ASP A 166 16.99 3.60 24.02
N ARG A 167 15.79 4.12 24.15
CA ARG A 167 14.79 3.55 25.05
C ARG A 167 14.04 2.42 24.39
N TYR A 168 13.89 1.33 25.15
CA TYR A 168 13.10 0.17 24.77
C TYR A 168 11.89 0.03 25.69
N ILE A 169 10.78 -0.40 25.12
CA ILE A 169 9.55 -0.69 25.84
C ILE A 169 9.05 -2.10 25.45
N PRO A 170 8.41 -2.83 26.38
CA PRO A 170 7.77 -4.08 26.03
C PRO A 170 6.46 -3.81 25.26
N VAL A 171 6.35 -4.39 24.07
CA VAL A 171 5.14 -4.32 23.20
C VAL A 171 4.86 -5.72 22.67
N ASN A 172 3.68 -6.27 22.94
CA ASN A 172 3.27 -7.59 22.48
C ASN A 172 4.32 -8.70 22.70
N GLY A 173 4.92 -8.72 23.92
CA GLY A 173 5.91 -9.73 24.29
C GLY A 173 7.30 -9.57 23.67
N LYS A 174 7.56 -8.49 22.94
CA LYS A 174 8.86 -8.11 22.39
C LYS A 174 9.38 -6.82 22.96
N LEU A 175 10.71 -6.66 23.01
CA LEU A 175 11.32 -5.37 23.28
C LEU A 175 11.35 -4.55 21.99
N THR A 176 10.80 -3.35 22.04
CA THR A 176 10.68 -2.46 20.88
C THR A 176 11.29 -1.11 21.25
N SER A 177 12.10 -0.56 20.36
CA SER A 177 12.56 0.83 20.49
C SER A 177 11.37 1.78 20.54
N THR A 178 11.47 2.89 21.25
CA THR A 178 10.48 3.98 21.18
C THR A 178 10.48 4.69 19.82
N TYR A 179 11.44 4.35 18.96
CA TYR A 179 11.59 4.82 17.58
C TYR A 179 11.83 3.65 16.59
N PRO A 180 10.92 2.68 16.51
CA PRO A 180 11.10 1.53 15.62
C PRO A 180 11.04 1.97 14.16
N VAL A 181 11.77 1.30 13.27
CA VAL A 181 11.71 1.51 11.83
C VAL A 181 10.66 0.57 11.24
N ARG A 182 9.39 0.94 11.39
CA ARG A 182 8.21 0.18 10.93
C ARG A 182 7.73 0.55 9.52
N THR A 183 8.49 1.38 8.83
CA THR A 183 8.17 1.84 7.48
C THR A 183 8.79 0.96 6.40
N GLY A 184 9.59 -0.03 6.80
CA GLY A 184 10.53 -0.64 5.89
C GLY A 184 11.54 0.40 5.39
N VAL A 185 12.26 0.06 4.32
CA VAL A 185 13.16 0.97 3.62
C VAL A 185 12.74 1.04 2.15
N LEU A 186 12.38 2.22 1.68
CA LEU A 186 12.07 2.47 0.28
C LEU A 186 13.36 2.96 -0.41
N VAL A 187 13.73 2.35 -1.53
CA VAL A 187 14.88 2.77 -2.32
C VAL A 187 14.43 3.36 -3.65
N LYS A 188 14.93 4.56 -3.96
CA LYS A 188 14.64 5.24 -5.22
C LYS A 188 15.78 6.16 -5.62
N ASP A 189 16.24 6.04 -6.85
CA ASP A 189 17.29 6.87 -7.44
C ASP A 189 18.58 6.92 -6.58
N GLY A 190 18.99 5.77 -6.02
CA GLY A 190 20.19 5.65 -5.18
C GLY A 190 20.06 6.20 -3.76
N ILE A 191 18.84 6.57 -3.34
CA ILE A 191 18.54 7.08 -2.00
C ILE A 191 17.62 6.10 -1.27
N ALA A 192 17.98 5.76 -0.03
CA ALA A 192 17.19 4.93 0.88
C ALA A 192 16.40 5.82 1.84
N TYR A 193 15.06 5.72 1.80
CA TYR A 193 14.13 6.48 2.63
C TYR A 193 13.50 5.58 3.67
N PHE A 194 13.47 6.03 4.92
CA PHE A 194 12.81 5.31 6.02
C PHE A 194 12.45 6.26 7.16
N GLY A 195 11.57 5.80 8.03
CA GLY A 195 11.11 6.57 9.17
C GLY A 195 11.19 5.78 10.46
N ALA A 196 11.57 6.45 11.54
CA ALA A 196 11.60 5.89 12.88
C ALA A 196 10.65 6.64 13.80
N SER A 197 9.58 5.98 14.24
CA SER A 197 8.53 6.58 15.06
C SER A 197 7.58 5.53 15.64
N LEU A 198 7.12 5.76 16.87
CA LEU A 198 6.08 4.94 17.50
C LEU A 198 4.94 5.79 18.06
N LEU A 199 5.26 6.85 18.77
CA LEU A 199 4.33 7.63 19.58
C LEU A 199 4.19 9.05 19.02
N PRO A 200 2.97 9.51 18.70
CA PRO A 200 2.78 10.81 18.06
C PRO A 200 3.16 12.02 18.92
N TRP A 201 3.27 11.85 20.23
CA TRP A 201 3.73 12.91 21.16
C TRP A 201 5.24 12.92 21.40
N ARG A 202 5.99 12.07 20.68
CA ARG A 202 7.45 12.08 20.65
C ARG A 202 7.96 12.49 19.28
N ASN A 203 9.27 12.66 19.16
CA ASN A 203 9.91 12.90 17.87
C ASN A 203 9.65 11.74 16.91
N SER A 204 9.56 12.09 15.64
CA SER A 204 9.54 11.17 14.52
C SER A 204 10.66 11.56 13.58
N TYR A 205 11.44 10.61 13.12
CA TYR A 205 12.61 10.85 12.29
C TYR A 205 12.33 10.36 10.87
N LEU A 206 12.45 11.26 9.90
CA LEU A 206 12.43 10.91 8.48
C LEU A 206 13.85 10.99 7.94
N MET A 207 14.32 9.91 7.34
CA MET A 207 15.68 9.76 6.82
C MET A 207 15.67 9.59 5.31
N ALA A 208 16.66 10.21 4.67
CA ALA A 208 17.08 9.94 3.30
C ALA A 208 18.61 9.82 3.32
N VAL A 209 19.12 8.63 3.09
CA VAL A 209 20.56 8.33 3.11
C VAL A 209 21.00 7.73 1.78
N SER A 210 22.30 7.77 1.49
CA SER A 210 22.85 7.04 0.35
C SER A 210 22.49 5.55 0.46
N ALA A 211 21.84 5.00 -0.55
CA ALA A 211 21.50 3.58 -0.57
C ALA A 211 22.77 2.69 -0.53
N ASP A 212 23.86 3.15 -1.13
CA ASP A 212 25.10 2.39 -1.17
C ASP A 212 25.86 2.35 0.14
N SER A 213 25.93 3.47 0.87
CA SER A 213 26.81 3.62 2.03
C SER A 213 26.09 3.91 3.34
N GLY A 214 24.81 4.25 3.31
CA GLY A 214 24.07 4.70 4.49
C GLY A 214 24.42 6.11 4.96
N HIS A 215 25.38 6.82 4.31
CA HIS A 215 25.79 8.16 4.73
C HIS A 215 24.78 9.24 4.39
N LEU A 216 24.87 10.38 5.12
CA LEU A 216 24.02 11.57 4.94
C LEU A 216 24.68 12.66 4.07
N ASP A 217 25.87 12.40 3.55
CA ASP A 217 26.65 13.39 2.80
C ASP A 217 26.28 13.36 1.31
N GLY A 218 25.54 14.35 0.86
CA GLY A 218 25.18 14.47 -0.55
C GLY A 218 23.86 15.19 -0.83
N PRO A 219 23.59 15.54 -2.07
CA PRO A 219 22.34 16.19 -2.44
C PRO A 219 21.15 15.24 -2.28
N GLY A 220 20.03 15.76 -1.80
CA GLY A 220 18.82 14.99 -1.57
C GLY A 220 18.87 14.08 -0.34
N LEU A 221 19.96 14.11 0.44
CA LEU A 221 20.10 13.35 1.68
C LEU A 221 19.77 14.23 2.88
N PHE A 222 19.02 13.69 3.84
CA PHE A 222 18.60 14.45 5.02
C PHE A 222 18.20 13.56 6.20
N LYS A 223 18.28 14.17 7.39
CA LYS A 223 17.60 13.72 8.62
C LYS A 223 16.63 14.81 9.04
N LYS A 224 15.34 14.54 9.07
CA LYS A 224 14.30 15.46 9.56
C LYS A 224 13.70 14.94 10.84
N VAL A 225 13.44 15.87 11.75
CA VAL A 225 12.76 15.60 13.02
C VAL A 225 11.41 16.29 12.99
N GLU A 226 10.36 15.51 13.14
CA GLU A 226 8.97 15.94 13.12
C GLU A 226 8.29 15.59 14.44
N THR A 227 7.17 16.21 14.73
CA THR A 227 6.33 15.92 15.89
C THR A 227 4.87 15.80 15.49
N GLY A 228 4.05 15.19 16.33
CA GLY A 228 2.62 15.07 16.08
C GLY A 228 2.24 14.03 15.03
N MET A 229 3.12 13.06 14.75
CA MET A 229 2.87 11.99 13.80
C MET A 229 3.41 10.66 14.28
N ALA A 230 2.88 9.56 13.73
CA ALA A 230 3.41 8.22 13.91
C ALA A 230 3.53 7.56 12.53
N MET A 231 4.70 7.01 12.21
CA MET A 231 4.96 6.37 10.92
C MET A 231 4.69 4.87 11.03
N GLN A 232 3.68 4.37 10.36
CA GLN A 232 3.23 2.98 10.45
C GLN A 232 2.93 2.42 9.05
N GLY A 233 3.64 1.38 8.66
CA GLY A 233 3.48 0.77 7.33
C GLY A 233 4.41 1.39 6.28
N ALA A 234 4.55 0.68 5.16
CA ALA A 234 5.53 0.99 4.13
C ALA A 234 5.32 2.35 3.48
N PHE A 235 6.40 3.08 3.25
CA PHE A 235 6.39 4.31 2.48
C PHE A 235 6.02 4.08 1.02
N LEU A 236 5.45 5.13 0.41
CA LEU A 236 5.29 5.22 -1.04
C LEU A 236 6.09 6.41 -1.56
N ALA A 237 6.49 6.34 -2.83
CA ALA A 237 7.16 7.47 -3.48
C ALA A 237 6.69 7.66 -4.91
N SER A 238 6.39 8.90 -5.25
CA SER A 238 6.29 9.38 -6.62
C SER A 238 7.64 9.90 -7.13
N LYS A 239 7.62 10.69 -8.20
CA LYS A 239 8.83 11.38 -8.67
C LYS A 239 9.34 12.37 -7.63
N ASP A 240 8.46 13.17 -7.05
CA ASP A 240 8.81 14.36 -6.27
C ASP A 240 8.47 14.24 -4.77
N HIS A 241 7.65 13.25 -4.37
CA HIS A 241 7.12 13.13 -3.02
C HIS A 241 7.35 11.76 -2.37
N ILE A 242 7.42 11.78 -1.02
CA ILE A 242 7.31 10.62 -0.13
C ILE A 242 5.97 10.72 0.60
N TYR A 243 5.25 9.60 0.65
CA TYR A 243 3.98 9.47 1.37
C TYR A 243 4.16 8.58 2.57
N VAL A 244 3.78 9.10 3.73
CA VAL A 244 3.95 8.47 5.03
C VAL A 244 2.60 8.11 5.59
N LEU A 245 2.34 6.81 5.74
CA LEU A 245 1.13 6.29 6.36
C LEU A 245 1.22 6.40 7.88
N GLN A 246 0.09 6.66 8.54
CA GLN A 246 0.02 6.89 9.98
C GLN A 246 -0.94 5.93 10.73
N GLY A 247 -1.65 5.08 10.01
CA GLY A 247 -2.74 4.28 10.58
C GLY A 247 -4.02 5.10 10.75
N ARG A 248 -4.33 5.62 11.94
CA ARG A 248 -5.60 6.33 12.20
C ARG A 248 -5.70 7.72 11.56
N SER A 249 -4.59 8.36 11.27
CA SER A 249 -4.54 9.71 10.72
C SER A 249 -4.29 9.69 9.23
N ALA A 250 -4.71 10.74 8.54
CA ALA A 250 -4.46 10.92 7.11
C ALA A 250 -2.96 10.84 6.80
N PRO A 251 -2.56 10.28 5.65
CA PRO A 251 -1.17 10.22 5.24
C PRO A 251 -0.54 11.62 5.14
N ILE A 252 0.76 11.70 5.42
CA ILE A 252 1.55 12.93 5.31
C ILE A 252 2.41 12.86 4.06
N VAL A 253 2.55 14.01 3.38
CA VAL A 253 3.37 14.17 2.19
C VAL A 253 4.60 15.01 2.51
N PHE A 254 5.75 14.55 2.05
CA PHE A 254 7.02 15.25 2.14
C PHE A 254 7.65 15.39 0.75
N ASN A 255 8.34 16.48 0.50
CA ASN A 255 9.19 16.59 -0.67
C ASN A 255 10.34 15.57 -0.57
N ARG A 256 10.63 14.91 -1.67
CA ARG A 256 11.64 13.86 -1.71
C ARG A 256 13.08 14.39 -1.68
N ASP A 257 13.30 15.57 -2.22
CA ASP A 257 14.63 16.20 -2.36
C ASP A 257 15.15 16.84 -1.07
N GLU A 258 14.28 17.38 -0.22
CA GLU A 258 14.67 18.12 0.98
C GLU A 258 13.97 17.66 2.26
N GLY A 259 13.05 16.69 2.16
CA GLY A 259 12.25 16.19 3.30
C GLY A 259 11.34 17.25 3.92
N LYS A 260 10.93 18.27 3.17
CA LYS A 260 10.02 19.30 3.66
C LYS A 260 8.60 18.76 3.67
N LYS A 261 7.94 18.91 4.83
CA LYS A 261 6.54 18.54 5.00
C LYS A 261 5.63 19.44 4.19
N ARG A 262 4.78 18.84 3.35
CA ARG A 262 3.79 19.55 2.52
C ARG A 262 2.41 19.61 3.19
N GLY A 263 2.08 18.65 4.02
CA GLY A 263 0.80 18.55 4.69
C GLY A 263 0.25 17.13 4.69
N THR A 264 -1.05 17.00 4.89
CA THR A 264 -1.77 15.73 4.82
C THR A 264 -2.51 15.61 3.50
N ILE A 265 -2.57 14.39 2.95
CA ILE A 265 -3.28 14.10 1.71
C ILE A 265 -4.43 13.14 1.99
N GLY A 266 -5.56 13.38 1.38
CA GLY A 266 -6.73 12.50 1.26
C GLY A 266 -7.14 11.70 2.48
N GLY A 267 -8.41 11.54 2.67
CA GLY A 267 -8.97 10.47 3.48
C GLY A 267 -8.79 10.48 4.98
N GLU A 268 -9.27 9.39 5.51
CA GLU A 268 -9.23 9.06 6.93
C GLU A 268 -8.16 7.99 7.09
N GLY A 269 -7.13 8.00 7.58
CA GLY A 269 -6.14 6.99 7.91
C GLY A 269 -6.28 5.63 7.21
N GLY A 270 -5.48 4.72 7.63
CA GLY A 270 -5.30 3.40 7.05
C GLY A 270 -3.83 3.15 6.77
N ILE A 271 -3.55 1.93 6.40
CA ILE A 271 -2.19 1.48 6.04
C ILE A 271 -2.11 1.00 4.59
N TYR A 272 -3.23 1.01 3.89
CA TYR A 272 -3.30 0.68 2.47
C TYR A 272 -3.32 1.95 1.65
N ALA A 273 -2.37 2.09 0.75
CA ALA A 273 -2.33 3.16 -0.21
C ALA A 273 -1.59 2.72 -1.47
N LEU A 274 -1.89 3.39 -2.58
CA LEU A 274 -1.17 3.26 -3.84
C LEU A 274 -1.14 4.60 -4.59
N ILE A 275 -0.17 4.75 -5.47
CA ILE A 275 -0.08 5.84 -6.43
C ILE A 275 -0.33 5.27 -7.82
N THR A 276 -1.27 5.84 -8.53
CA THR A 276 -1.62 5.40 -9.89
C THR A 276 -0.62 5.89 -10.93
N GLU A 277 -0.69 5.39 -12.15
CA GLU A 277 0.22 5.82 -13.24
C GLU A 277 0.04 7.29 -13.62
N ASP A 278 -1.17 7.82 -13.48
CA ASP A 278 -1.50 9.22 -13.70
C ASP A 278 -1.30 10.10 -12.44
N ASN A 279 -0.54 9.59 -11.46
CA ASN A 279 -0.17 10.24 -10.22
C ASN A 279 -1.36 10.65 -9.32
N SER A 280 -2.47 9.92 -9.36
CA SER A 280 -3.45 10.02 -8.29
C SER A 280 -3.01 9.21 -7.08
N PHE A 281 -3.41 9.63 -5.89
CA PHE A 281 -3.14 8.94 -4.64
C PHE A 281 -4.43 8.31 -4.10
N ILE A 282 -4.44 7.01 -3.93
CA ILE A 282 -5.55 6.26 -3.34
C ILE A 282 -5.14 5.77 -1.96
N ALA A 283 -5.91 6.11 -0.94
CA ALA A 283 -5.67 5.64 0.42
C ALA A 283 -6.97 5.45 1.21
N GLY A 284 -6.86 4.66 2.23
CA GLY A 284 -7.97 4.41 3.17
C GLY A 284 -7.93 3.00 3.72
N SER A 285 -9.08 2.53 4.06
CA SER A 285 -9.47 1.23 4.58
C SER A 285 -8.41 0.41 5.37
N PRO A 286 -8.83 -0.29 6.42
CA PRO A 286 -10.16 -0.20 6.98
C PRO A 286 -10.35 1.09 7.77
N SER A 287 -11.51 1.74 7.63
CA SER A 287 -11.91 2.78 8.56
C SER A 287 -12.54 2.18 9.83
N GLN A 288 -12.72 3.01 10.85
CA GLN A 288 -13.32 2.51 12.09
C GLN A 288 -14.75 2.01 11.92
N LYS A 289 -15.50 2.57 10.98
CA LYS A 289 -16.93 2.29 10.79
C LYS A 289 -17.28 1.70 9.43
N VAL A 290 -16.69 2.22 8.38
CA VAL A 290 -16.99 1.85 7.00
C VAL A 290 -15.69 1.71 6.24
N ASP A 291 -15.52 0.59 5.56
CA ASP A 291 -14.40 0.41 4.65
C ASP A 291 -14.62 1.30 3.43
N TYR A 292 -13.63 2.12 3.08
CA TYR A 292 -13.66 2.89 1.85
C TYR A 292 -12.27 3.42 1.49
N PHE A 293 -12.04 3.67 0.22
CA PHE A 293 -10.88 4.41 -0.27
C PHE A 293 -11.29 5.77 -0.80
N LYS A 294 -10.40 6.73 -0.64
CA LYS A 294 -10.46 8.02 -1.33
C LYS A 294 -9.33 8.12 -2.34
N GLU A 295 -9.68 8.64 -3.50
CA GLU A 295 -8.74 9.03 -4.53
C GLU A 295 -8.62 10.54 -4.59
N THR A 296 -7.40 11.04 -4.58
CA THR A 296 -7.06 12.46 -4.57
C THR A 296 -5.92 12.73 -5.55
N THR A 297 -5.72 14.01 -5.89
CA THR A 297 -4.53 14.41 -6.65
C THR A 297 -3.25 14.21 -5.83
N GLU A 298 -2.13 13.95 -6.49
CA GLU A 298 -0.81 13.73 -5.84
C GLU A 298 -0.22 15.00 -5.24
N SER A 299 -0.64 16.18 -5.64
CA SER A 299 0.08 17.44 -5.37
C SER A 299 0.31 17.75 -3.88
N GLY A 300 -0.38 17.08 -2.97
CA GLY A 300 -0.29 17.31 -1.52
C GLY A 300 -0.70 18.72 -1.09
N GLU A 301 -0.88 19.64 -2.03
CA GLU A 301 -1.36 21.01 -1.83
C GLU A 301 -2.86 21.11 -2.04
N SER A 302 -3.40 20.33 -2.95
CA SER A 302 -4.82 20.19 -3.23
C SER A 302 -5.35 18.94 -2.52
N ARG A 303 -6.36 19.13 -1.67
CA ARG A 303 -7.12 18.03 -1.05
C ARG A 303 -8.32 17.67 -1.90
N ASP A 304 -8.24 17.89 -3.19
CA ASP A 304 -9.34 17.67 -4.11
C ASP A 304 -9.59 16.17 -4.24
N GLN A 305 -10.64 15.74 -3.59
CA GLN A 305 -11.13 14.37 -3.73
C GLN A 305 -11.68 14.22 -5.14
N MET A 306 -11.18 13.22 -5.85
CA MET A 306 -11.59 12.91 -7.22
C MET A 306 -12.62 11.79 -7.26
N ALA A 307 -12.48 10.80 -6.38
CA ALA A 307 -13.42 9.68 -6.27
C ALA A 307 -13.45 9.11 -4.85
N SER A 308 -14.49 8.34 -4.55
CA SER A 308 -14.55 7.48 -3.36
C SER A 308 -15.12 6.11 -3.73
N TYR A 309 -14.59 5.09 -3.03
CA TYR A 309 -14.91 3.68 -3.27
C TYR A 309 -15.43 3.07 -1.97
N GLU A 310 -16.76 3.10 -1.81
CA GLU A 310 -17.42 2.71 -0.58
C GLU A 310 -17.42 1.20 -0.37
N GLY A 311 -17.07 0.74 0.83
CA GLY A 311 -16.92 -0.67 1.16
C GLY A 311 -15.67 -1.32 0.63
N ALA A 312 -14.78 -0.53 0.01
CA ALA A 312 -13.54 -1.01 -0.58
C ALA A 312 -12.51 -1.44 0.47
N ASN A 313 -11.90 -2.59 0.24
CA ASN A 313 -10.80 -3.08 1.08
C ASN A 313 -9.53 -3.41 0.28
N ARG A 314 -9.63 -3.63 -1.04
CA ARG A 314 -8.50 -3.80 -1.96
C ARG A 314 -8.82 -3.18 -3.31
N ILE A 315 -7.83 -2.55 -3.91
CA ILE A 315 -7.94 -1.98 -5.24
C ILE A 315 -6.60 -2.09 -5.97
N VAL A 316 -6.65 -2.42 -7.25
CA VAL A 316 -5.50 -2.38 -8.16
C VAL A 316 -5.90 -1.58 -9.39
N ILE A 317 -5.02 -0.69 -9.83
CA ILE A 317 -5.21 0.08 -11.06
C ILE A 317 -4.18 -0.39 -12.09
N ASP A 318 -4.66 -0.71 -13.27
CA ASP A 318 -3.81 -1.06 -14.39
C ASP A 318 -4.37 -0.44 -15.68
N GLY A 319 -3.60 0.47 -16.27
CA GLY A 319 -4.07 1.29 -17.38
C GLY A 319 -5.32 2.09 -17.00
N GLY A 320 -6.35 2.00 -17.82
CA GLY A 320 -7.64 2.69 -17.59
C GLY A 320 -8.65 1.90 -16.74
N VAL A 321 -8.29 0.72 -16.22
CA VAL A 321 -9.20 -0.17 -15.51
C VAL A 321 -8.85 -0.21 -14.03
N ALA A 322 -9.86 -0.10 -13.18
CA ALA A 322 -9.77 -0.37 -11.76
C ALA A 322 -10.37 -1.74 -11.43
N TYR A 323 -9.63 -2.53 -10.66
CA TYR A 323 -10.08 -3.80 -10.09
C TYR A 323 -10.28 -3.61 -8.60
N LEU A 324 -11.51 -3.78 -8.14
CA LEU A 324 -11.93 -3.41 -6.79
C LEU A 324 -12.57 -4.60 -6.09
N HIS A 325 -12.08 -4.93 -4.90
CA HIS A 325 -12.82 -5.76 -3.97
C HIS A 325 -13.54 -4.86 -2.96
N ALA A 326 -14.88 -4.96 -2.94
CA ALA A 326 -15.73 -4.17 -2.06
C ALA A 326 -17.01 -4.96 -1.71
N LYS A 327 -17.42 -4.95 -0.43
CA LYS A 327 -18.69 -5.52 0.02
C LYS A 327 -18.93 -7.00 -0.39
N GLY A 328 -17.87 -7.81 -0.46
CA GLY A 328 -17.96 -9.21 -0.89
C GLY A 328 -18.02 -9.44 -2.40
N GLU A 329 -17.78 -8.41 -3.19
CA GLU A 329 -17.70 -8.48 -4.64
C GLU A 329 -16.30 -8.11 -5.15
N LEU A 330 -15.84 -8.81 -6.18
CA LEU A 330 -14.73 -8.38 -7.03
C LEU A 330 -15.30 -7.81 -8.33
N SER A 331 -14.81 -6.67 -8.74
CA SER A 331 -15.32 -5.96 -9.90
C SER A 331 -14.21 -5.32 -10.74
N ALA A 332 -14.46 -5.12 -12.02
CA ALA A 332 -13.65 -4.28 -12.88
C ALA A 332 -14.49 -3.17 -13.50
N PHE A 333 -13.95 -1.96 -13.53
CA PHE A 333 -14.64 -0.83 -14.13
C PHE A 333 -13.68 0.13 -14.83
N LYS A 334 -14.21 0.91 -15.75
CA LYS A 334 -13.51 1.98 -16.46
C LYS A 334 -13.32 3.14 -15.50
N ARG A 335 -12.09 3.27 -14.97
CA ARG A 335 -11.76 4.24 -13.91
C ARG A 335 -12.07 5.69 -14.33
N SER A 336 -11.69 6.11 -15.53
CA SER A 336 -11.88 7.48 -15.99
C SER A 336 -13.36 7.90 -16.08
N GLU A 337 -14.23 6.99 -16.58
CA GLU A 337 -15.68 7.23 -16.64
C GLU A 337 -16.27 7.32 -15.22
N TYR A 338 -15.88 6.42 -14.33
CA TYR A 338 -16.31 6.42 -12.94
C TYR A 338 -15.88 7.70 -12.22
N MET A 339 -14.62 8.11 -12.36
CA MET A 339 -14.08 9.34 -11.76
C MET A 339 -14.80 10.60 -12.27
N ALA A 340 -15.12 10.67 -13.57
CA ALA A 340 -15.85 11.79 -14.13
C ALA A 340 -17.25 11.95 -13.50
N LEU A 341 -17.96 10.85 -13.27
CA LEU A 341 -19.24 10.87 -12.57
C LEU A 341 -19.09 11.23 -11.09
N GLN A 342 -18.08 10.68 -10.42
CA GLN A 342 -17.78 10.97 -9.01
C GLN A 342 -17.43 12.45 -8.82
N ALA A 343 -16.63 13.04 -9.70
CA ALA A 343 -16.30 14.47 -9.65
C ALA A 343 -17.54 15.36 -9.74
N GLU A 344 -18.52 15.00 -10.58
CA GLU A 344 -19.79 15.72 -10.69
C GLU A 344 -20.66 15.59 -9.41
N ILE A 345 -20.58 14.44 -8.71
CA ILE A 345 -21.26 14.22 -7.42
C ILE A 345 -20.56 15.04 -6.33
N ILE A 346 -19.25 14.88 -6.17
CA ILE A 346 -18.43 15.53 -5.13
C ILE A 346 -18.52 17.05 -5.22
N LYS A 347 -18.48 17.60 -6.43
CA LYS A 347 -18.63 19.04 -6.66
C LYS A 347 -19.93 19.62 -6.10
N ARG A 348 -20.97 18.80 -5.96
CA ARG A 348 -22.32 19.24 -5.51
C ARG A 348 -22.60 18.94 -4.04
N GLU A 349 -21.80 18.11 -3.41
CA GLU A 349 -22.00 17.75 -1.99
C GLU A 349 -21.96 18.94 -1.04
N PRO A 350 -21.03 19.93 -1.16
CA PRO A 350 -21.00 21.10 -0.28
C PRO A 350 -22.29 21.93 -0.35
N ASP A 351 -22.85 22.12 -1.54
CA ASP A 351 -24.10 22.85 -1.73
C ASP A 351 -25.30 22.08 -1.14
N ALA A 352 -25.30 20.76 -1.31
CA ALA A 352 -26.33 19.91 -0.71
C ALA A 352 -26.28 19.94 0.83
N GLU A 353 -25.08 19.93 1.40
CA GLU A 353 -24.90 20.03 2.85
C GLU A 353 -25.30 21.42 3.37
N LYS A 354 -24.93 22.48 2.67
CA LYS A 354 -25.36 23.87 3.00
C LYS A 354 -26.88 23.96 3.01
N LEU A 355 -27.56 23.49 1.97
CA LEU A 355 -29.02 23.52 1.89
C LEU A 355 -29.68 22.72 3.01
N ARG A 356 -29.11 21.55 3.42
CA ARG A 356 -29.60 20.80 4.58
C ARG A 356 -29.50 21.60 5.87
N LYS A 357 -28.37 22.31 6.10
CA LYS A 357 -28.17 23.18 7.27
C LYS A 357 -29.12 24.35 7.27
N ASP A 358 -29.31 25.02 6.10
CA ASP A 358 -30.21 26.13 5.93
C ASP A 358 -31.66 25.74 6.20
N ILE A 359 -32.13 24.62 5.66
CA ILE A 359 -33.46 24.07 5.92
C ILE A 359 -33.67 23.77 7.41
N LYS A 360 -32.67 23.16 8.07
CA LYS A 360 -32.72 22.90 9.52
C LYS A 360 -32.84 24.18 10.33
N THR A 361 -32.14 25.23 9.92
CA THR A 361 -32.17 26.55 10.56
C THR A 361 -33.53 27.24 10.34
N LEU A 362 -34.04 27.23 9.09
CA LEU A 362 -35.32 27.76 8.75
C LEU A 362 -36.49 27.07 9.49
N LYS A 363 -36.42 25.76 9.67
CA LYS A 363 -37.38 24.99 10.50
C LYS A 363 -37.43 25.54 11.92
N LYS A 364 -36.27 25.72 12.58
CA LYS A 364 -36.19 26.25 13.94
C LYS A 364 -36.72 27.71 14.04
N GLN A 365 -36.51 28.49 13.00
CA GLN A 365 -37.04 29.89 12.96
C GLN A 365 -38.56 29.91 12.79
N LEU A 366 -39.12 29.03 11.95
CA LEU A 366 -40.56 28.87 11.76
C LEU A 366 -41.27 28.34 13.00
N GLU A 367 -40.61 27.53 13.84
CA GLU A 367 -41.16 27.09 15.14
C GLU A 367 -41.42 28.29 16.08
N LYS A 368 -40.55 29.31 15.99
CA LYS A 368 -40.64 30.57 16.80
C LYS A 368 -41.55 31.59 16.21
N ASP A 369 -41.65 31.70 14.87
CA ASP A 369 -42.50 32.61 14.14
C ASP A 369 -43.26 31.87 13.04
N LYS A 370 -44.33 31.20 13.46
CA LYS A 370 -45.13 30.30 12.59
C LYS A 370 -45.85 31.02 11.47
N ASP A 371 -46.10 32.34 11.60
CA ASP A 371 -46.89 33.11 10.66
C ASP A 371 -46.06 33.93 9.66
N SER A 372 -44.76 33.94 9.80
CA SER A 372 -43.87 34.67 8.92
C SER A 372 -43.98 34.17 7.47
N ALA A 373 -44.60 34.97 6.63
CA ALA A 373 -44.72 34.69 5.19
C ALA A 373 -43.35 34.67 4.49
N LEU A 374 -42.39 35.45 4.99
CA LEU A 374 -41.00 35.48 4.48
C LEU A 374 -40.27 34.17 4.77
N LEU A 375 -40.36 33.67 6.01
CA LEU A 375 -39.72 32.39 6.38
C LEU A 375 -40.35 31.22 5.63
N LYS A 376 -41.69 31.22 5.47
CA LYS A 376 -42.39 30.21 4.67
C LYS A 376 -41.94 30.20 3.22
N LYS A 377 -41.73 31.40 2.61
CA LYS A 377 -41.18 31.53 1.24
C LYS A 377 -39.76 30.99 1.17
N LYS A 378 -38.84 31.45 2.04
CA LYS A 378 -37.45 30.99 2.09
C LYS A 378 -37.36 29.46 2.24
N MET A 379 -38.21 28.89 3.10
CA MET A 379 -38.26 27.45 3.31
C MET A 379 -38.68 26.70 2.03
N ARG A 380 -39.74 27.16 1.34
CA ARG A 380 -40.17 26.55 0.07
C ARG A 380 -39.07 26.60 -0.99
N ASP A 381 -38.40 27.76 -1.12
CA ASP A 381 -37.33 27.95 -2.11
C ASP A 381 -36.12 27.03 -1.79
N ALA A 382 -35.72 26.93 -0.50
CA ALA A 382 -34.64 26.06 -0.08
C ALA A 382 -34.97 24.57 -0.30
N VAL A 383 -36.19 24.12 0.00
CA VAL A 383 -36.64 22.74 -0.25
C VAL A 383 -36.69 22.46 -1.74
N LYS A 384 -37.17 23.39 -2.57
CA LYS A 384 -37.16 23.24 -4.03
C LYS A 384 -35.74 23.10 -4.58
N SER A 385 -34.81 23.94 -4.12
CA SER A 385 -33.40 23.90 -4.52
C SER A 385 -32.73 22.58 -4.08
N GLN A 386 -33.01 22.13 -2.84
CA GLN A 386 -32.51 20.84 -2.34
C GLN A 386 -33.00 19.67 -3.21
N LYS A 387 -34.28 19.66 -3.59
CA LYS A 387 -34.84 18.62 -4.44
C LYS A 387 -34.16 18.59 -5.80
N LEU A 388 -34.03 19.74 -6.48
CA LEU A 388 -33.38 19.83 -7.79
C LEU A 388 -31.91 19.36 -7.74
N LEU A 389 -31.19 19.77 -6.68
CA LEU A 389 -29.80 19.36 -6.51
C LEU A 389 -29.68 17.86 -6.25
N LYS A 390 -30.56 17.32 -5.41
CA LYS A 390 -30.64 15.88 -5.14
C LYS A 390 -30.96 15.08 -6.40
N ASP A 391 -31.99 15.48 -7.16
CA ASP A 391 -32.36 14.79 -8.40
C ASP A 391 -31.18 14.77 -9.39
N LYS A 392 -30.38 15.85 -9.43
CA LYS A 392 -29.18 15.92 -10.26
C LYS A 392 -28.07 14.99 -9.77
N ILE A 393 -27.79 14.95 -8.46
CA ILE A 393 -26.82 14.01 -7.86
C ILE A 393 -27.27 12.57 -8.13
N ASP A 394 -28.53 12.26 -7.87
CA ASP A 394 -29.10 10.92 -8.09
C ASP A 394 -28.98 10.48 -9.56
N SER A 395 -29.08 11.43 -10.51
CA SER A 395 -28.88 11.13 -11.94
C SER A 395 -27.45 10.73 -12.31
N PHE A 396 -26.43 11.21 -11.58
CA PHE A 396 -25.04 10.75 -11.76
C PHE A 396 -24.82 9.41 -11.07
N ILE A 397 -25.35 9.24 -9.85
CA ILE A 397 -25.28 7.96 -9.12
C ILE A 397 -25.89 6.82 -9.93
N ALA A 398 -27.02 7.07 -10.60
CA ALA A 398 -27.69 6.07 -11.43
C ALA A 398 -26.86 5.60 -12.63
N LYS A 399 -25.85 6.38 -13.05
CA LYS A 399 -24.94 6.03 -14.17
C LYS A 399 -23.69 5.29 -13.71
N LEU A 400 -23.34 5.30 -12.40
CA LEU A 400 -22.14 4.63 -11.91
C LEU A 400 -22.11 3.13 -12.27
N PRO A 401 -23.23 2.38 -12.23
CA PRO A 401 -23.26 0.98 -12.65
C PRO A 401 -22.81 0.76 -14.09
N ASP A 402 -23.02 1.71 -15.01
CA ASP A 402 -22.67 1.60 -16.41
C ASP A 402 -21.14 1.61 -16.65
N CYS A 403 -20.36 2.10 -15.67
CA CYS A 403 -18.91 2.08 -15.75
C CYS A 403 -18.32 0.68 -15.56
N PHE A 404 -19.08 -0.26 -14.96
CA PHE A 404 -18.58 -1.59 -14.64
C PHE A 404 -18.56 -2.49 -15.87
N MET A 405 -17.43 -3.15 -16.08
CA MET A 405 -17.23 -4.15 -17.13
C MET A 405 -17.81 -5.49 -16.67
N TRP A 406 -17.59 -5.83 -15.41
CA TRP A 406 -18.12 -7.03 -14.73
C TRP A 406 -18.10 -6.88 -13.23
N ARG A 407 -18.92 -7.69 -12.54
CA ARG A 407 -18.97 -7.89 -11.09
C ARG A 407 -19.24 -9.36 -10.81
N ILE A 408 -18.58 -9.89 -9.79
CA ILE A 408 -18.76 -11.26 -9.33
C ILE A 408 -18.72 -11.29 -7.79
N GLU A 409 -19.41 -12.22 -7.18
CA GLU A 409 -19.25 -12.54 -5.77
C GLU A 409 -17.82 -13.09 -5.55
N CYS A 410 -17.15 -12.64 -4.47
CA CYS A 410 -15.78 -13.02 -4.17
C CYS A 410 -15.49 -12.89 -2.69
N ASP A 411 -15.23 -14.03 -2.04
CA ASP A 411 -14.87 -14.08 -0.61
C ASP A 411 -13.38 -13.85 -0.35
N ASN A 412 -12.55 -13.77 -1.43
CA ASN A 412 -11.13 -13.55 -1.33
C ASN A 412 -10.81 -12.05 -1.14
N ALA A 413 -10.98 -11.56 0.09
CA ALA A 413 -11.03 -10.14 0.44
C ALA A 413 -9.73 -9.58 1.04
N HIS A 414 -8.69 -10.43 1.27
CA HIS A 414 -7.55 -10.04 2.09
C HIS A 414 -6.35 -9.55 1.31
N ALA A 415 -6.19 -9.97 0.07
CA ALA A 415 -5.16 -9.50 -0.85
C ALA A 415 -5.69 -9.43 -2.28
N LEU A 416 -5.16 -8.53 -3.09
CA LEU A 416 -5.47 -8.41 -4.51
C LEU A 416 -4.25 -7.87 -5.25
N ILE A 417 -3.83 -8.59 -6.29
CA ILE A 417 -2.76 -8.16 -7.20
C ILE A 417 -3.14 -8.46 -8.65
N LYS A 418 -2.45 -7.82 -9.60
CA LYS A 418 -2.55 -8.13 -11.01
C LYS A 418 -1.18 -8.53 -11.56
N ALA A 419 -1.11 -9.68 -12.23
CA ALA A 419 0.08 -10.19 -12.89
C ALA A 419 -0.22 -10.51 -14.34
N GLY A 420 0.34 -9.74 -15.27
CA GLY A 420 0.02 -9.85 -16.69
C GLY A 420 -1.50 -9.83 -16.93
N ASN A 421 -2.03 -10.92 -17.49
CA ASN A 421 -3.46 -11.09 -17.77
C ASN A 421 -4.21 -11.87 -16.69
N THR A 422 -3.81 -11.73 -15.43
CA THR A 422 -4.42 -12.45 -14.31
C THR A 422 -4.62 -11.54 -13.12
N LEU A 423 -5.81 -11.57 -12.51
CA LEU A 423 -6.06 -11.07 -11.18
C LEU A 423 -5.90 -12.20 -10.18
N ILE A 424 -5.26 -11.96 -9.05
CA ILE A 424 -5.08 -12.95 -8.00
C ILE A 424 -5.58 -12.33 -6.69
N ALA A 425 -6.48 -13.05 -6.03
CA ALA A 425 -7.08 -12.62 -4.77
C ALA A 425 -6.83 -13.64 -3.67
N GLY A 426 -6.39 -13.15 -2.51
CA GLY A 426 -6.18 -13.95 -1.30
C GLY A 426 -7.38 -13.86 -0.36
N GLY A 427 -7.81 -15.02 0.14
CA GLY A 427 -8.96 -15.18 1.01
C GLY A 427 -8.61 -15.86 2.33
N THR A 428 -9.63 -16.29 3.04
CA THR A 428 -9.51 -17.13 4.23
C THR A 428 -9.42 -18.59 3.78
N ASN A 429 -8.27 -19.21 4.03
CA ASN A 429 -7.93 -20.58 3.63
C ASN A 429 -7.98 -20.80 2.11
N SER A 430 -7.90 -19.76 1.29
CA SER A 430 -8.02 -19.86 -0.16
C SER A 430 -7.23 -18.78 -0.89
N VAL A 431 -6.84 -19.10 -2.11
CA VAL A 431 -6.33 -18.15 -3.13
C VAL A 431 -6.98 -18.49 -4.44
N ALA A 432 -7.45 -17.50 -5.18
CA ALA A 432 -8.05 -17.70 -6.49
C ALA A 432 -7.49 -16.71 -7.54
N ALA A 433 -7.50 -17.16 -8.79
CA ALA A 433 -7.09 -16.38 -9.93
C ALA A 433 -8.27 -16.18 -10.89
N TYR A 434 -8.36 -14.97 -11.46
CA TYR A 434 -9.46 -14.56 -12.31
C TYR A 434 -8.96 -13.95 -13.61
N ASN A 435 -9.72 -14.15 -14.69
CA ASN A 435 -9.48 -13.44 -15.94
C ASN A 435 -9.90 -11.96 -15.78
N PRO A 436 -9.00 -10.98 -15.95
CA PRO A 436 -9.30 -9.57 -15.69
C PRO A 436 -10.30 -8.96 -16.67
N ALA A 437 -10.47 -9.54 -17.87
CA ALA A 437 -11.43 -9.03 -18.84
C ALA A 437 -12.88 -9.48 -18.58
N THR A 438 -13.06 -10.63 -17.91
CA THR A 438 -14.39 -11.26 -17.76
C THR A 438 -14.82 -11.52 -16.32
N GLY A 439 -13.89 -11.45 -15.36
CA GLY A 439 -14.12 -11.86 -13.98
C GLY A 439 -14.20 -13.38 -13.76
N LYS A 440 -14.09 -14.19 -14.84
CA LYS A 440 -14.18 -15.65 -14.71
C LYS A 440 -13.01 -16.19 -13.90
N GLN A 441 -13.31 -17.00 -12.88
CA GLN A 441 -12.29 -17.74 -12.13
C GLN A 441 -11.62 -18.77 -13.06
N ILE A 442 -10.29 -18.80 -13.08
CA ILE A 442 -9.48 -19.67 -13.93
C ILE A 442 -8.66 -20.68 -13.14
N TRP A 443 -8.46 -20.42 -11.83
CA TRP A 443 -7.73 -21.29 -10.93
C TRP A 443 -8.05 -20.96 -9.49
N ASP A 444 -7.95 -21.90 -8.58
CA ASP A 444 -7.98 -21.73 -7.13
C ASP A 444 -7.20 -22.82 -6.42
N THR A 445 -6.84 -22.56 -5.16
CA THR A 445 -6.19 -23.53 -4.28
C THR A 445 -6.47 -23.20 -2.82
N GLU A 446 -6.38 -24.24 -1.98
CA GLU A 446 -6.44 -24.08 -0.54
C GLU A 446 -5.07 -23.72 0.03
N VAL A 447 -5.08 -22.88 1.09
CA VAL A 447 -3.91 -22.54 1.92
C VAL A 447 -4.30 -22.59 3.39
N ASP A 448 -3.36 -22.83 4.29
CA ASP A 448 -3.64 -22.80 5.73
C ASP A 448 -3.52 -21.36 6.25
N GLY A 449 -4.64 -20.80 6.70
CA GLY A 449 -4.74 -19.44 7.23
C GLY A 449 -5.24 -18.38 6.23
N ILE A 450 -5.14 -17.13 6.60
CA ILE A 450 -5.57 -16.00 5.79
C ILE A 450 -4.43 -15.57 4.86
N ALA A 451 -4.68 -15.62 3.55
CA ALA A 451 -3.72 -15.20 2.52
C ALA A 451 -3.65 -13.67 2.44
N HIS A 452 -2.76 -13.06 3.22
CA HIS A 452 -2.54 -11.62 3.25
C HIS A 452 -1.52 -11.12 2.25
N GLY A 453 -0.50 -11.92 1.95
CA GLY A 453 0.58 -11.56 1.04
C GLY A 453 0.50 -12.33 -0.26
N LEU A 454 0.61 -11.60 -1.38
CA LEU A 454 0.72 -12.15 -2.72
C LEU A 454 1.88 -11.45 -3.44
N ALA A 455 2.69 -12.22 -4.15
CA ALA A 455 3.73 -11.72 -5.04
C ALA A 455 3.89 -12.64 -6.24
N VAL A 456 4.23 -12.09 -7.40
CA VAL A 456 4.50 -12.85 -8.61
C VAL A 456 5.85 -12.45 -9.16
N ALA A 457 6.74 -13.42 -9.29
CA ALA A 457 8.05 -13.22 -9.89
C ALA A 457 8.50 -14.49 -10.62
N GLN A 458 9.21 -14.34 -11.75
CA GLN A 458 9.83 -15.43 -12.49
C GLN A 458 8.85 -16.60 -12.80
N GLY A 459 7.59 -16.28 -13.14
CA GLY A 459 6.56 -17.28 -13.44
C GLY A 459 6.07 -18.08 -12.22
N GLN A 460 6.33 -17.61 -11.01
CA GLN A 460 5.91 -18.23 -9.76
C GLN A 460 5.01 -17.27 -8.97
N LEU A 461 3.98 -17.84 -8.33
CA LEU A 461 3.11 -17.17 -7.37
C LEU A 461 3.57 -17.53 -5.94
N TYR A 462 3.82 -16.51 -5.15
CA TYR A 462 4.11 -16.64 -3.71
C TYR A 462 2.92 -16.16 -2.90
N VAL A 463 2.51 -16.96 -1.93
CA VAL A 463 1.38 -16.67 -1.03
C VAL A 463 1.85 -16.76 0.41
N SER A 464 1.68 -15.70 1.20
CA SER A 464 2.00 -15.73 2.63
C SER A 464 0.75 -15.56 3.50
N THR A 465 0.67 -16.37 4.59
CA THR A 465 -0.49 -16.40 5.46
C THR A 465 -0.15 -16.01 6.91
N ASP A 466 -1.20 -15.65 7.66
CA ASP A 466 -1.12 -15.32 9.10
C ASP A 466 -0.69 -16.52 9.98
N LYS A 467 -0.66 -17.73 9.43
CA LYS A 467 -0.18 -18.95 10.11
C LYS A 467 1.33 -19.18 9.96
N GLY A 468 2.04 -18.24 9.31
CA GLY A 468 3.49 -18.32 9.12
C GLY A 468 3.92 -19.21 7.96
N TYR A 469 3.03 -19.46 7.01
CA TYR A 469 3.35 -20.17 5.78
C TYR A 469 3.71 -19.19 4.66
N ILE A 470 4.66 -19.63 3.84
CA ILE A 470 4.93 -19.07 2.50
C ILE A 470 4.83 -20.22 1.51
N TYR A 471 3.83 -20.19 0.65
CA TYR A 471 3.62 -21.13 -0.43
C TYR A 471 4.19 -20.60 -1.72
N CYS A 472 4.76 -21.48 -2.53
CA CYS A 472 5.16 -21.18 -3.90
C CYS A 472 4.40 -22.11 -4.85
N TYR A 473 3.75 -21.50 -5.83
CA TYR A 473 3.05 -22.21 -6.90
C TYR A 473 3.71 -21.87 -8.24
N LYS A 474 3.74 -22.84 -9.15
CA LYS A 474 4.36 -22.70 -10.47
C LYS A 474 3.55 -23.45 -11.52
N GLY A 475 3.47 -22.87 -12.69
CA GLY A 475 2.91 -23.58 -13.86
C GLY A 475 3.81 -24.69 -14.38
N ALA A 476 3.21 -25.69 -14.98
CA ALA A 476 3.90 -26.82 -15.61
C ALA A 476 4.83 -26.37 -16.77
#